data_0e1d7ca0a1ebae725cea5565f34f14ff
#
_entry.id   0e1d7ca0a1ebae725cea5565f34f14ff
#
_cell.length_a   1.000
_cell.length_b   1.000
_cell.length_c   1.000
_cell.angle_alpha   90.00
_cell.angle_beta   90.00
_cell.angle_gamma   90.00
#
_symmetry.space_group_name_H-M   'P 1'
#
loop_
_entity.id
_entity.type
_entity.pdbx_description
1 polymer ?
#
loop_
_entity_poly.entity_id
_entity_poly.type
_entity_poly.pdbx_seq_one_letter_code
_entity_poly.pdbx_strand_id
1 'polypeptide(L)'
;MQSGSANRIIWNLVASRMDRYGYSIFCDDIRNEAGGKLSFIGCYNGVIFISEPFPLVLPKLCVHIHILSPASRPFSSIDVRCYLPGDDKPFSEEPIETPERHDQTELVANLKPDTGAPLFIVAATSLIFAPLKLRSPGLMRVRALIDADQELRLGSLRIEQAS
;
A
#
# COMPACT_ATOMS: atom_id res chain seq x y z
N MET A 1 -36.84 17.48 27.39
CA MET A 1 -35.37 17.61 27.22
C MET A 1 -34.71 16.25 27.16
N GLN A 2 -34.67 15.63 25.99
CA GLN A 2 -33.88 14.42 25.73
C GLN A 2 -33.50 14.40 24.23
N SER A 3 -32.39 15.05 23.88
CA SER A 3 -31.87 15.01 22.50
C SER A 3 -30.33 14.77 22.42
N GLY A 4 -29.75 14.18 23.47
CA GLY A 4 -28.29 14.02 23.56
C GLY A 4 -27.78 12.62 23.27
N SER A 5 -28.63 11.59 23.18
CA SER A 5 -28.16 10.18 23.13
C SER A 5 -27.96 9.62 21.72
N ALA A 6 -28.77 10.02 20.76
CA ALA A 6 -28.72 9.45 19.41
C ALA A 6 -27.49 9.87 18.61
N ASN A 7 -27.03 11.12 18.75
CA ASN A 7 -25.84 11.60 18.03
C ASN A 7 -24.54 10.97 18.51
N ARG A 8 -24.42 10.64 19.79
CA ARG A 8 -23.22 10.00 20.35
C ARG A 8 -23.05 8.57 19.87
N ILE A 9 -24.14 7.86 19.64
CA ILE A 9 -24.13 6.48 19.15
C ILE A 9 -23.71 6.44 17.68
N ILE A 10 -24.16 7.38 16.86
CA ILE A 10 -23.80 7.46 15.43
C ILE A 10 -22.30 7.75 15.25
N TRP A 11 -21.73 8.68 16.01
CA TRP A 11 -20.29 9.00 15.96
C TRP A 11 -19.42 7.84 16.42
N ASN A 12 -19.81 7.10 17.44
CA ASN A 12 -19.09 5.91 17.88
C ASN A 12 -19.18 4.75 16.86
N LEU A 13 -20.29 4.62 16.14
CA LEU A 13 -20.43 3.64 15.07
C LEU A 13 -19.59 4.01 13.83
N VAL A 14 -19.46 5.27 13.50
CA VAL A 14 -18.62 5.75 12.38
C VAL A 14 -17.14 5.62 12.72
N ALA A 15 -16.74 5.96 13.94
CA ALA A 15 -15.35 5.80 14.41
C ALA A 15 -14.92 4.32 14.51
N SER A 16 -15.86 3.39 14.76
CA SER A 16 -15.57 1.95 14.82
C SER A 16 -15.50 1.27 13.43
N ARG A 17 -15.80 1.98 12.34
CA ARG A 17 -15.84 1.47 10.96
C ARG A 17 -14.74 2.00 10.04
N MET A 18 -13.73 2.67 10.59
CA MET A 18 -12.59 3.06 9.76
C MET A 18 -11.71 1.84 9.53
N ASP A 19 -11.78 1.32 8.31
CA ASP A 19 -11.01 0.17 7.90
C ASP A 19 -9.57 0.58 7.51
N ARG A 20 -8.67 -0.37 7.60
CA ARG A 20 -7.35 -0.28 7.01
C ARG A 20 -7.48 -0.19 5.50
N TYR A 21 -6.68 0.63 4.87
CA TYR A 21 -6.60 0.72 3.42
C TYR A 21 -5.17 0.99 2.98
N GLY A 22 -4.92 0.86 1.70
CA GLY A 22 -3.62 1.14 1.14
C GLY A 22 -3.67 1.27 -0.36
N TYR A 23 -2.55 1.72 -0.93
CA TYR A 23 -2.39 1.89 -2.37
C TYR A 23 -0.95 1.70 -2.79
N SER A 24 -0.76 1.50 -4.09
CA SER A 24 0.55 1.39 -4.74
C SER A 24 0.70 2.45 -5.83
N ILE A 25 1.92 2.97 -5.96
CA ILE A 25 2.37 3.78 -7.09
C ILE A 25 3.37 2.95 -7.88
N PHE A 26 3.09 2.70 -9.15
CA PHE A 26 3.99 2.02 -10.08
C PHE A 26 4.73 3.06 -10.89
N CYS A 27 6.06 2.97 -10.98
CA CYS A 27 6.89 3.93 -11.70
C CYS A 27 8.19 3.30 -12.22
N ASP A 28 8.88 4.03 -13.12
CA ASP A 28 10.17 3.59 -13.67
C ASP A 28 11.29 3.70 -12.64
N ASP A 29 11.27 4.74 -11.81
CA ASP A 29 12.33 5.01 -10.84
C ASP A 29 11.80 5.69 -9.57
N ILE A 30 12.47 5.39 -8.44
CA ILE A 30 12.24 6.02 -7.15
C ILE A 30 13.58 6.56 -6.65
N ARG A 31 13.63 7.85 -6.36
CA ARG A 31 14.83 8.50 -5.83
C ARG A 31 14.62 8.98 -4.40
N ASN A 32 15.61 8.69 -3.57
CA ASN A 32 15.69 9.26 -2.23
C ASN A 32 16.25 10.68 -2.32
N GLU A 33 15.51 11.64 -1.81
CA GLU A 33 15.88 13.05 -1.76
C GLU A 33 16.31 13.45 -0.34
N ALA A 34 16.96 14.59 -0.24
CA ALA A 34 17.33 15.13 1.06
C ALA A 34 16.12 15.35 1.97
N GLY A 35 16.26 15.05 3.26
CA GLY A 35 15.19 15.20 4.24
C GLY A 35 14.12 14.10 4.20
N GLY A 36 14.47 12.89 3.73
CA GLY A 36 13.59 11.73 3.75
C GLY A 36 12.43 11.78 2.73
N LYS A 37 12.52 12.65 1.73
CA LYS A 37 11.55 12.76 0.65
C LYS A 37 11.83 11.75 -0.46
N LEU A 38 10.79 11.41 -1.22
CA LEU A 38 10.89 10.54 -2.39
C LEU A 38 10.45 11.29 -3.65
N SER A 39 11.17 11.06 -4.76
CA SER A 39 10.74 11.45 -6.09
C SER A 39 10.37 10.21 -6.90
N PHE A 40 9.17 10.21 -7.50
CA PHE A 40 8.69 9.16 -8.38
C PHE A 40 8.82 9.62 -9.83
N ILE A 41 9.46 8.83 -10.68
CA ILE A 41 9.73 9.17 -12.07
C ILE A 41 9.05 8.16 -12.96
N GLY A 42 8.31 8.64 -13.97
CA GLY A 42 7.61 7.77 -14.91
C GLY A 42 6.47 6.98 -14.27
N CYS A 43 5.57 7.66 -13.54
CA CYS A 43 4.43 6.99 -12.90
C CYS A 43 3.42 6.47 -13.94
N TYR A 44 3.03 5.20 -13.79
CA TYR A 44 2.02 4.57 -14.64
C TYR A 44 0.61 4.86 -14.13
N ASN A 45 -0.27 5.23 -15.04
CA ASN A 45 -1.71 5.43 -14.77
C ASN A 45 -2.51 4.12 -14.90
N GLY A 46 -2.02 3.05 -14.27
CA GLY A 46 -2.70 1.75 -14.24
C GLY A 46 -2.41 0.82 -15.41
N VAL A 47 -1.78 1.29 -16.49
CA VAL A 47 -1.42 0.49 -17.67
C VAL A 47 0.00 0.78 -18.11
N ILE A 48 0.72 -0.26 -18.52
CA ILE A 48 1.98 -0.18 -19.28
C ILE A 48 1.79 -0.88 -20.62
N PHE A 49 2.13 -0.20 -21.72
CA PHE A 49 2.12 -0.75 -23.08
C PHE A 49 3.54 -1.18 -23.45
N ILE A 50 3.68 -2.39 -23.92
CA ILE A 50 4.96 -3.01 -24.26
C ILE A 50 4.97 -3.36 -25.74
N SER A 51 5.96 -2.84 -26.46
CA SER A 51 6.11 -3.05 -27.92
C SER A 51 6.83 -4.37 -28.24
N GLU A 52 7.67 -4.87 -27.33
CA GLU A 52 8.39 -6.11 -27.53
C GLU A 52 7.49 -7.33 -27.28
N PRO A 53 7.69 -8.45 -28.00
CA PRO A 53 6.93 -9.67 -27.80
C PRO A 53 7.24 -10.34 -26.44
N PHE A 54 6.27 -11.02 -25.84
CA PHE A 54 6.46 -11.84 -24.65
C PHE A 54 7.08 -13.21 -25.02
N PRO A 55 7.90 -13.81 -24.13
CA PRO A 55 8.36 -13.30 -22.84
C PRO A 55 9.44 -12.21 -22.98
N LEU A 56 9.46 -11.26 -22.08
CA LEU A 56 10.43 -10.17 -22.09
C LEU A 56 10.97 -9.83 -20.69
N VAL A 57 11.96 -8.96 -20.66
CA VAL A 57 12.58 -8.48 -19.44
C VAL A 57 12.48 -6.95 -19.41
N LEU A 58 11.73 -6.42 -18.43
CA LEU A 58 11.79 -5.00 -18.13
C LEU A 58 13.09 -4.72 -17.37
N PRO A 59 13.88 -3.72 -17.77
CA PRO A 59 15.10 -3.37 -17.06
C PRO A 59 14.85 -3.01 -15.59
N LYS A 60 13.71 -2.34 -15.33
CA LYS A 60 13.34 -1.89 -14.00
C LYS A 60 11.83 -1.62 -13.91
N LEU A 61 11.24 -1.95 -12.78
CA LEU A 61 9.91 -1.50 -12.36
C LEU A 61 9.97 -1.25 -10.86
N CYS A 62 9.48 -0.10 -10.43
CA CYS A 62 9.39 0.26 -9.02
C CYS A 62 7.94 0.31 -8.56
N VAL A 63 7.71 -0.10 -7.33
CA VAL A 63 6.40 -0.05 -6.68
C VAL A 63 6.56 0.60 -5.31
N HIS A 64 5.96 1.76 -5.11
CA HIS A 64 5.88 2.37 -3.79
C HIS A 64 4.52 2.09 -3.16
N ILE A 65 4.52 1.70 -1.90
CA ILE A 65 3.36 1.18 -1.20
C ILE A 65 3.13 2.00 0.06
N HIS A 66 1.86 2.42 0.26
CA HIS A 66 1.37 3.01 1.49
C HIS A 66 0.25 2.16 2.05
N ILE A 67 0.30 1.89 3.36
CA ILE A 67 -0.73 1.17 4.10
C ILE A 67 -1.08 2.01 5.32
N LEU A 68 -2.37 2.29 5.48
CA LEU A 68 -2.89 3.14 6.54
C LEU A 68 -3.78 2.31 7.46
N SER A 69 -3.54 2.44 8.76
CA SER A 69 -4.37 1.86 9.80
C SER A 69 -4.87 2.94 10.74
N PRO A 70 -6.14 2.91 11.16
CA PRO A 70 -6.60 3.78 12.24
C PRO A 70 -5.68 3.68 13.45
N ALA A 71 -5.41 4.80 14.12
CA ALA A 71 -4.53 4.84 15.29
C ALA A 71 -4.97 3.90 16.42
N SER A 72 -6.27 3.59 16.48
CA SER A 72 -6.83 2.60 17.42
C SER A 72 -6.51 1.14 17.06
N ARG A 73 -5.93 0.87 15.88
CA ARG A 73 -5.60 -0.47 15.38
C ARG A 73 -4.16 -0.51 14.86
N PRO A 74 -3.14 -0.35 15.74
CA PRO A 74 -1.74 -0.42 15.32
C PRO A 74 -1.41 -1.77 14.69
N PHE A 75 -0.39 -1.79 13.83
CA PHE A 75 0.08 -3.01 13.16
C PHE A 75 0.83 -3.94 14.11
N SER A 76 0.63 -5.25 13.95
CA SER A 76 1.52 -6.27 14.54
C SER A 76 2.51 -6.79 13.51
N SER A 77 2.05 -6.99 12.27
CA SER A 77 2.88 -7.41 11.14
C SER A 77 2.29 -6.93 9.83
N ILE A 78 3.14 -6.77 8.83
CA ILE A 78 2.76 -6.44 7.47
C ILE A 78 3.66 -7.22 6.52
N ASP A 79 3.07 -8.06 5.66
CA ASP A 79 3.77 -8.75 4.59
C ASP A 79 3.21 -8.29 3.24
N VAL A 80 4.05 -7.65 2.43
CA VAL A 80 3.67 -7.22 1.08
C VAL A 80 3.96 -8.32 0.08
N ARG A 81 2.98 -8.61 -0.78
CA ARG A 81 3.04 -9.66 -1.79
C ARG A 81 2.79 -9.11 -3.18
N CYS A 82 3.69 -9.43 -4.11
CA CYS A 82 3.57 -9.07 -5.51
C CYS A 82 3.37 -10.32 -6.37
N TYR A 83 2.41 -10.25 -7.30
CA TYR A 83 2.02 -11.34 -8.19
C TYR A 83 2.18 -10.91 -9.64
N LEU A 84 2.85 -11.73 -10.45
CA LEU A 84 2.90 -11.53 -11.89
C LEU A 84 1.58 -11.91 -12.57
N PRO A 85 1.35 -11.47 -13.83
CA PRO A 85 0.18 -11.88 -14.59
C PRO A 85 0.01 -13.40 -14.63
N GLY A 86 -1.19 -13.88 -14.26
CA GLY A 86 -1.54 -15.29 -14.28
C GLY A 86 -1.02 -16.13 -13.11
N ASP A 87 -0.18 -15.59 -12.24
CA ASP A 87 0.37 -16.36 -11.12
C ASP A 87 -0.53 -16.29 -9.88
N ASP A 88 -0.74 -17.45 -9.23
CA ASP A 88 -1.45 -17.57 -7.95
C ASP A 88 -0.50 -17.45 -6.75
N LYS A 89 0.81 -17.62 -6.98
CA LYS A 89 1.84 -17.46 -5.96
C LYS A 89 2.56 -16.14 -6.13
N PRO A 90 2.90 -15.44 -5.03
CA PRO A 90 3.70 -14.23 -5.12
C PRO A 90 5.11 -14.56 -5.65
N PHE A 91 5.64 -13.70 -6.53
CA PHE A 91 7.04 -13.77 -6.95
C PHE A 91 7.95 -12.98 -6.00
N SER A 92 7.38 -12.08 -5.20
CA SER A 92 8.06 -11.35 -4.14
C SER A 92 7.13 -11.26 -2.93
N GLU A 93 7.69 -11.52 -1.75
CA GLU A 93 7.04 -11.38 -0.46
C GLU A 93 8.03 -10.72 0.50
N GLU A 94 7.70 -9.53 0.96
CA GLU A 94 8.58 -8.67 1.76
C GLU A 94 7.87 -8.16 3.01
N PRO A 95 8.42 -8.38 4.21
CA PRO A 95 7.89 -7.80 5.43
C PRO A 95 8.17 -6.29 5.46
N ILE A 96 7.24 -5.52 5.99
CA ILE A 96 7.50 -4.13 6.38
C ILE A 96 7.80 -4.15 7.88
N GLU A 97 8.99 -3.68 8.23
CA GLU A 97 9.34 -3.48 9.65
C GLU A 97 8.43 -2.43 10.27
N THR A 98 7.77 -2.79 11.35
CA THR A 98 6.91 -1.90 12.12
C THR A 98 7.44 -1.79 13.54
N PRO A 99 7.40 -0.59 14.16
CA PRO A 99 7.65 -0.46 15.59
C PRO A 99 6.68 -1.33 16.41
N GLU A 100 7.02 -1.62 17.65
CA GLU A 100 6.10 -2.28 18.57
C GLU A 100 4.77 -1.53 18.68
N ARG A 101 3.68 -2.24 18.92
CA ARG A 101 2.33 -1.61 19.00
C ARG A 101 2.25 -0.48 20.01
N HIS A 102 2.97 -0.62 21.11
CA HIS A 102 3.04 0.40 22.14
C HIS A 102 3.68 1.68 21.61
N ASP A 103 4.82 1.57 20.93
CA ASP A 103 5.54 2.71 20.36
C ASP A 103 4.72 3.42 19.28
N GLN A 104 4.02 2.66 18.45
CA GLN A 104 3.08 3.21 17.46
C GLN A 104 1.99 4.04 18.13
N THR A 105 1.46 3.57 19.26
CA THR A 105 0.41 4.25 20.03
C THR A 105 0.95 5.52 20.68
N GLU A 106 2.15 5.49 21.23
CA GLU A 106 2.80 6.67 21.82
C GLU A 106 3.09 7.76 20.79
N LEU A 107 3.57 7.38 19.60
CA LEU A 107 3.78 8.34 18.50
C LEU A 107 2.52 9.11 18.16
N VAL A 108 1.38 8.42 18.15
CA VAL A 108 0.07 9.03 17.84
C VAL A 108 -0.45 9.86 19.00
N ALA A 109 -0.28 9.41 20.25
CA ALA A 109 -0.75 10.12 21.44
C ALA A 109 -0.12 11.52 21.60
N ASN A 110 1.11 11.70 21.10
CA ASN A 110 1.80 12.97 21.12
C ASN A 110 1.36 13.95 20.00
N LEU A 111 0.57 13.48 19.02
CA LEU A 111 0.01 14.32 17.99
C LEU A 111 -1.25 14.98 18.51
N LYS A 112 -1.38 16.31 18.32
CA LYS A 112 -2.65 17.01 18.56
C LYS A 112 -3.49 16.89 17.29
N PRO A 113 -4.57 16.10 17.28
CA PRO A 113 -5.40 16.03 16.09
C PRO A 113 -6.07 17.38 15.87
N ASP A 114 -6.15 17.80 14.63
CA ASP A 114 -7.09 18.83 14.22
C ASP A 114 -8.51 18.35 14.58
N THR A 115 -9.36 19.28 15.01
CA THR A 115 -10.65 18.97 15.60
C THR A 115 -11.46 17.98 14.73
N GLY A 116 -11.61 16.75 15.21
CA GLY A 116 -12.47 15.71 14.63
C GLY A 116 -11.87 14.90 13.47
N ALA A 117 -10.63 15.16 13.04
CA ALA A 117 -9.99 14.31 12.04
C ALA A 117 -9.48 12.99 12.66
N PRO A 118 -9.75 11.85 12.03
CA PRO A 118 -9.20 10.58 12.50
C PRO A 118 -7.69 10.53 12.27
N LEU A 119 -6.96 9.98 13.23
CA LEU A 119 -5.53 9.74 13.11
C LEU A 119 -5.26 8.37 12.50
N PHE A 120 -4.29 8.31 11.60
CA PHE A 120 -3.81 7.09 10.99
C PHE A 120 -2.32 6.88 11.25
N ILE A 121 -1.96 5.61 11.43
CA ILE A 121 -0.58 5.14 11.36
C ILE A 121 -0.31 4.76 9.92
N VAL A 122 0.80 5.23 9.36
CA VAL A 122 1.21 4.96 7.98
C VAL A 122 2.43 4.06 7.97
N ALA A 123 2.34 2.93 7.30
CA ALA A 123 3.48 2.10 6.94
C ALA A 123 3.74 2.23 5.44
N ALA A 124 4.99 2.45 5.05
CA ALA A 124 5.34 2.61 3.65
C ALA A 124 6.64 1.87 3.32
N THR A 125 6.72 1.35 2.10
CA THR A 125 7.92 0.72 1.55
C THR A 125 8.01 0.91 0.05
N SER A 126 9.21 0.75 -0.50
CA SER A 126 9.48 0.77 -1.93
C SER A 126 10.11 -0.54 -2.35
N LEU A 127 9.52 -1.20 -3.34
CA LEU A 127 10.06 -2.40 -3.97
C LEU A 127 10.66 -2.04 -5.33
N ILE A 128 11.84 -2.55 -5.61
CA ILE A 128 12.56 -2.30 -6.87
C ILE A 128 12.85 -3.65 -7.51
N PHE A 129 12.23 -3.88 -8.66
CA PHE A 129 12.43 -5.08 -9.47
C PHE A 129 13.33 -4.72 -10.65
N ALA A 130 14.60 -5.11 -10.59
CA ALA A 130 15.60 -4.80 -11.62
C ALA A 130 16.57 -5.98 -11.81
N PRO A 131 16.36 -6.81 -12.81
CA PRO A 131 15.30 -6.81 -13.85
C PRO A 131 14.00 -7.49 -13.41
N LEU A 132 12.90 -7.19 -14.10
CA LEU A 132 11.61 -7.89 -13.96
C LEU A 132 11.31 -8.72 -15.20
N LYS A 133 11.22 -10.04 -15.04
CA LYS A 133 10.85 -10.97 -16.12
C LYS A 133 9.34 -11.08 -16.24
N LEU A 134 8.80 -10.80 -17.42
CA LEU A 134 7.38 -10.90 -17.74
C LEU A 134 7.17 -12.02 -18.77
N ARG A 135 6.30 -12.98 -18.44
CA ARG A 135 6.02 -14.14 -19.31
C ARG A 135 4.86 -13.89 -20.26
N SER A 136 3.90 -13.09 -19.84
CA SER A 136 2.66 -12.82 -20.58
C SER A 136 2.08 -11.48 -20.20
N PRO A 137 1.22 -10.88 -21.05
CA PRO A 137 0.41 -9.74 -20.64
C PRO A 137 -0.61 -10.12 -19.55
N GLY A 138 -1.19 -9.13 -18.89
CA GLY A 138 -2.19 -9.31 -17.84
C GLY A 138 -2.00 -8.36 -16.65
N LEU A 139 -2.54 -8.72 -15.49
CA LEU A 139 -2.49 -7.89 -14.29
C LEU A 139 -1.36 -8.33 -13.34
N MET A 140 -0.39 -7.44 -13.14
CA MET A 140 0.47 -7.50 -11.95
C MET A 140 -0.32 -6.97 -10.76
N ARG A 141 -0.33 -7.67 -9.64
CA ARG A 141 -1.14 -7.36 -8.46
C ARG A 141 -0.27 -7.15 -7.23
N VAL A 142 -0.65 -6.19 -6.40
CA VAL A 142 -0.01 -5.94 -5.10
C VAL A 142 -1.02 -6.14 -3.98
N ARG A 143 -0.64 -6.91 -2.98
CA ARG A 143 -1.42 -7.24 -1.80
C ARG A 143 -0.60 -6.99 -0.55
N ALA A 144 -1.26 -6.80 0.58
CA ALA A 144 -0.63 -6.89 1.89
C ALA A 144 -1.43 -7.84 2.78
N LEU A 145 -0.73 -8.69 3.50
CA LEU A 145 -1.28 -9.45 4.61
C LEU A 145 -0.95 -8.71 5.90
N ILE A 146 -1.97 -8.26 6.61
CA ILE A 146 -1.84 -7.48 7.84
C ILE A 146 -2.18 -8.38 9.02
N ASP A 147 -1.32 -8.38 10.05
CA ASP A 147 -1.53 -9.13 11.30
C ASP A 147 -1.82 -10.63 11.07
N ALA A 148 -1.32 -11.19 9.95
CA ALA A 148 -1.48 -12.56 9.49
C ALA A 148 -2.93 -13.02 9.18
N ASP A 149 -3.92 -12.13 9.20
CA ASP A 149 -5.33 -12.50 9.00
C ASP A 149 -6.10 -11.62 8.00
N GLN A 150 -5.67 -10.37 7.78
CA GLN A 150 -6.36 -9.45 6.90
C GLN A 150 -5.59 -9.21 5.60
N GLU A 151 -6.15 -9.63 4.46
CA GLU A 151 -5.59 -9.27 3.15
C GLU A 151 -6.16 -7.94 2.64
N LEU A 152 -5.27 -7.01 2.29
CA LEU A 152 -5.60 -5.76 1.62
C LEU A 152 -5.18 -5.81 0.15
N ARG A 153 -6.04 -5.29 -0.72
CA ARG A 153 -5.72 -5.02 -2.13
C ARG A 153 -5.09 -3.64 -2.23
N LEU A 154 -3.84 -3.58 -2.65
CA LEU A 154 -3.08 -2.33 -2.72
C LEU A 154 -3.03 -1.73 -4.13
N GLY A 155 -3.50 -2.46 -5.13
CA GLY A 155 -3.55 -2.01 -6.51
C GLY A 155 -3.07 -3.05 -7.50
N SER A 156 -3.13 -2.67 -8.77
CA SER A 156 -2.65 -3.49 -9.88
C SER A 156 -2.15 -2.63 -11.02
N LEU A 157 -1.20 -3.15 -11.79
CA LEU A 157 -0.72 -2.59 -13.05
C LEU A 157 -1.11 -3.55 -14.18
N ARG A 158 -1.86 -3.05 -15.17
CA ARG A 158 -2.16 -3.80 -16.38
C ARG A 158 -0.97 -3.74 -17.32
N ILE A 159 -0.52 -4.89 -17.78
CA ILE A 159 0.57 -5.03 -18.74
C ILE A 159 -0.05 -5.49 -20.04
N GLU A 160 0.04 -4.68 -21.08
CA GLU A 160 -0.56 -4.95 -22.38
C GLU A 160 0.48 -4.94 -23.50
N GLN A 161 0.27 -5.82 -24.50
CA GLN A 161 1.02 -5.77 -25.75
C GLN A 161 0.54 -4.56 -26.54
N ALA A 162 1.46 -3.67 -26.93
CA ALA A 162 1.14 -2.61 -27.89
C ALA A 162 0.77 -3.24 -29.24
N SER A 163 -0.30 -2.75 -29.85
CA SER A 163 -0.76 -3.16 -31.20
C SER A 163 0.04 -2.48 -32.29
#